data_21eac0ab69fab57d1360c59801f74ed0
#
_entry.id   21eac0ab69fab57d1360c59801f74ed0
#
_cell.length_a   1.000
_cell.length_b   1.000
_cell.length_c   1.000
_cell.angle_alpha   90.00
_cell.angle_beta   90.00
_cell.angle_gamma   90.00
#
_symmetry.space_group_name_H-M   'P 1'
#
loop_
_entity.id
_entity.type
_entity.pdbx_description
1 polymer ?
#
loop_
_entity_poly.entity_id
_entity_poly.type
_entity_poly.pdbx_seq_one_letter_code
_entity_poly.pdbx_strand_id
1 'polypeptide(L)'
;MAANVETMMYVREKPWHGLGVEVSEAPNSEDALRFAGLDWNVRQENVFNSRGGIIKGFKANVRDSDDSVLGVVGDRYKVVQNRDAFKFTDGLIGGDVRYETAGSLRDGKQIWLLAKLPEQQIAGDAVEPYLCFTNAHDGSSGVRVCMTPVRVVCNNTLNVALATAKRTWSMRHTENVHERLNEARDCLFRAEDYMDGLAQYADMAANKTIQDDEIREILNELFPVTDKTSEREKATIDKIKDEFMICYFAPDIRRFRGTAWGAINAISDLVTHSMPHRNTKTYQENTWNKVMSGHVLLDRMAALCMK
;
A
#
# COMPACT_ATOMS: atom_id res chain seq x y z
N MET A 1 4.97 5.61 19.50
CA MET A 1 4.74 4.19 19.16
C MET A 1 4.74 4.08 17.63
N ALA A 2 5.57 3.24 17.11
CA ALA A 2 5.69 3.05 15.69
C ALA A 2 4.41 2.40 15.14
N ALA A 3 3.88 2.95 14.07
CA ALA A 3 2.88 2.39 13.17
C ALA A 3 1.41 2.33 13.61
N ASN A 4 1.02 2.61 14.83
CA ASN A 4 -0.36 2.39 15.31
C ASN A 4 -0.91 0.98 14.96
N VAL A 5 -0.03 -0.02 14.88
CA VAL A 5 -0.40 -1.42 14.72
C VAL A 5 -0.89 -1.92 16.07
N GLU A 6 -2.12 -2.41 16.12
CA GLU A 6 -2.70 -3.04 17.30
C GLU A 6 -2.32 -4.52 17.34
N THR A 7 -2.69 -5.25 16.31
CA THR A 7 -2.40 -6.67 16.15
C THR A 7 -1.96 -6.96 14.72
N MET A 8 -1.10 -7.95 14.53
CA MET A 8 -0.78 -8.46 13.21
C MET A 8 -0.10 -9.83 13.26
N MET A 9 -0.18 -10.53 12.16
CA MET A 9 0.68 -11.68 11.86
C MET A 9 1.60 -11.38 10.68
N TYR A 10 2.72 -12.08 10.60
CA TYR A 10 3.59 -12.09 9.42
C TYR A 10 4.23 -13.47 9.21
N VAL A 11 4.51 -13.77 7.95
CA VAL A 11 5.23 -14.98 7.53
C VAL A 11 6.63 -14.58 7.09
N ARG A 12 7.68 -15.36 7.44
CA ARG A 12 9.08 -15.16 7.07
C ARG A 12 9.70 -13.87 7.62
N GLU A 13 9.67 -12.79 6.85
CA GLU A 13 10.37 -11.55 7.23
C GLU A 13 9.50 -10.64 8.09
N LYS A 14 10.11 -10.15 9.17
CA LYS A 14 9.47 -9.19 10.05
C LYS A 14 9.19 -7.89 9.31
N PRO A 15 7.93 -7.40 9.31
CA PRO A 15 7.58 -6.16 8.62
C PRO A 15 8.42 -4.96 9.08
N TRP A 16 8.53 -3.96 8.22
CA TRP A 16 9.30 -2.74 8.42
C TRP A 16 9.09 -2.02 9.76
N HIS A 17 7.93 -2.17 10.40
CA HIS A 17 7.62 -1.59 11.72
C HIS A 17 7.99 -2.50 12.90
N GLY A 18 8.42 -3.73 12.65
CA GLY A 18 8.98 -4.63 13.66
C GLY A 18 7.99 -5.26 14.64
N LEU A 19 6.68 -5.11 14.42
CA LEU A 19 5.62 -5.63 15.28
C LEU A 19 4.96 -6.86 14.67
N GLY A 20 4.33 -7.68 15.49
CA GLY A 20 3.49 -8.79 15.06
C GLY A 20 3.96 -10.16 15.55
N VAL A 21 3.14 -11.16 15.28
CA VAL A 21 3.38 -12.57 15.58
C VAL A 21 3.92 -13.25 14.32
N GLU A 22 5.05 -13.92 14.45
CA GLU A 22 5.61 -14.73 13.37
C GLU A 22 4.83 -16.02 13.23
N VAL A 23 4.49 -16.37 11.98
CA VAL A 23 3.79 -17.60 11.64
C VAL A 23 4.69 -18.40 10.69
N SER A 24 4.96 -19.66 11.03
CA SER A 24 5.92 -20.50 10.32
C SER A 24 5.47 -20.92 8.92
N GLU A 25 4.16 -21.01 8.71
CA GLU A 25 3.55 -21.42 7.44
C GLU A 25 2.50 -20.40 7.00
N ALA A 26 2.28 -20.32 5.69
CA ALA A 26 1.21 -19.51 5.12
C ALA A 26 -0.15 -20.13 5.45
N PRO A 27 -0.89 -19.56 6.39
CA PRO A 27 -2.15 -20.14 6.83
C PRO A 27 -3.25 -19.98 5.77
N ASN A 28 -4.33 -20.75 5.90
CA ASN A 28 -5.56 -20.46 5.18
C ASN A 28 -6.20 -19.14 5.68
N SER A 29 -7.25 -18.67 5.04
CA SER A 29 -7.90 -17.41 5.39
C SER A 29 -8.40 -17.36 6.84
N GLU A 30 -8.92 -18.47 7.36
CA GLU A 30 -9.44 -18.54 8.73
C GLU A 30 -8.32 -18.49 9.77
N ASP A 31 -7.23 -19.22 9.54
CA ASP A 31 -6.04 -19.15 10.40
C ASP A 31 -5.37 -17.79 10.34
N ALA A 32 -5.24 -17.21 9.14
CA ALA A 32 -4.68 -15.85 8.97
C ALA A 32 -5.48 -14.80 9.75
N LEU A 33 -6.82 -14.88 9.67
CA LEU A 33 -7.72 -14.01 10.42
C LEU A 33 -7.47 -14.12 11.94
N ARG A 34 -7.39 -15.36 12.44
CA ARG A 34 -7.17 -15.65 13.86
C ARG A 34 -5.79 -15.21 14.33
N PHE A 35 -4.72 -15.56 13.60
CA PHE A 35 -3.35 -15.18 13.96
C PHE A 35 -3.11 -13.68 13.90
N ALA A 36 -3.81 -12.98 13.02
CA ALA A 36 -3.78 -11.52 12.95
C ALA A 36 -4.60 -10.84 14.07
N GLY A 37 -5.36 -11.61 14.88
CA GLY A 37 -6.25 -11.05 15.90
C GLY A 37 -7.42 -10.28 15.30
N LEU A 38 -7.93 -10.73 14.15
CA LEU A 38 -9.00 -10.08 13.39
C LEU A 38 -10.31 -10.87 13.38
N ASP A 39 -10.46 -11.89 14.22
CA ASP A 39 -11.63 -12.78 14.33
C ASP A 39 -12.82 -12.18 15.07
N TRP A 40 -12.84 -10.86 15.19
CA TRP A 40 -13.97 -10.09 15.73
C TRP A 40 -14.88 -9.54 14.65
N ASN A 41 -16.12 -9.23 15.02
CA ASN A 41 -17.10 -8.61 14.13
C ASN A 41 -17.38 -7.16 14.52
N VAL A 42 -17.93 -6.42 13.57
CA VAL A 42 -18.40 -5.06 13.79
C VAL A 42 -19.91 -5.05 13.81
N ARG A 43 -20.48 -4.56 14.90
CA ARG A 43 -21.92 -4.28 14.99
C ARG A 43 -22.18 -2.80 14.94
N GLN A 44 -23.39 -2.41 14.53
CA GLN A 44 -23.80 -1.02 14.47
C GLN A 44 -24.79 -0.71 15.59
N GLU A 45 -24.49 0.36 16.33
CA GLU A 45 -25.30 0.84 17.44
C GLU A 45 -25.84 2.26 17.18
N ASN A 46 -26.89 2.64 17.91
CA ASN A 46 -27.40 4.00 17.88
C ASN A 46 -26.44 4.95 18.60
N VAL A 47 -26.29 6.15 18.07
CA VAL A 47 -25.56 7.24 18.72
C VAL A 47 -26.55 8.09 19.52
N PHE A 48 -26.18 8.45 20.76
CA PHE A 48 -27.03 9.23 21.65
C PHE A 48 -26.39 10.57 21.98
N ASN A 49 -27.22 11.59 22.18
CA ASN A 49 -26.77 12.86 22.74
C ASN A 49 -26.66 12.75 24.29
N SER A 50 -26.14 13.80 24.94
CA SER A 50 -25.93 13.84 26.39
C SER A 50 -27.21 13.72 27.23
N ARG A 51 -28.40 13.83 26.63
CA ARG A 51 -29.71 13.67 27.27
C ARG A 51 -30.39 12.33 26.95
N GLY A 52 -29.66 11.39 26.35
CA GLY A 52 -30.17 10.05 25.99
C GLY A 52 -31.03 10.02 24.72
N GLY A 53 -31.13 11.12 23.96
CA GLY A 53 -31.84 11.15 22.69
C GLY A 53 -31.01 10.59 21.56
N ILE A 54 -31.62 9.76 20.68
CA ILE A 54 -30.96 9.19 19.50
C ILE A 54 -30.60 10.29 18.50
N ILE A 55 -29.33 10.30 18.05
CA ILE A 55 -28.87 11.15 16.95
C ILE A 55 -29.17 10.42 15.64
N LYS A 56 -30.19 10.89 14.91
CA LYS A 56 -30.59 10.29 13.63
C LYS A 56 -29.53 10.53 12.54
N GLY A 57 -29.43 9.59 11.59
CA GLY A 57 -28.51 9.70 10.46
C GLY A 57 -27.08 9.22 10.76
N PHE A 58 -26.81 8.75 11.99
CA PHE A 58 -25.51 8.25 12.42
C PHE A 58 -25.63 6.92 13.16
N LYS A 59 -24.59 6.08 13.02
CA LYS A 59 -24.39 4.84 13.74
C LYS A 59 -22.96 4.79 14.28
N ALA A 60 -22.78 4.17 15.43
CA ALA A 60 -21.48 3.80 15.94
C ALA A 60 -21.14 2.39 15.44
N ASN A 61 -19.98 2.23 14.80
CA ASN A 61 -19.39 0.91 14.54
C ASN A 61 -18.63 0.48 15.80
N VAL A 62 -19.03 -0.66 16.36
CA VAL A 62 -18.53 -1.18 17.63
C VAL A 62 -17.96 -2.57 17.40
N ARG A 63 -16.75 -2.82 17.88
CA ARG A 63 -16.10 -4.13 17.87
C ARG A 63 -16.77 -5.02 18.94
N ASP A 64 -17.20 -6.22 18.56
CA ASP A 64 -17.97 -7.11 19.43
C ASP A 64 -17.13 -7.78 20.54
N SER A 65 -15.82 -7.89 20.34
CA SER A 65 -14.93 -8.60 21.28
C SER A 65 -14.62 -7.80 22.57
N ASP A 66 -14.71 -6.46 22.54
CA ASP A 66 -14.31 -5.59 23.64
C ASP A 66 -15.16 -4.31 23.79
N ASP A 67 -16.25 -4.21 23.04
CA ASP A 67 -17.14 -3.04 22.98
C ASP A 67 -16.47 -1.72 22.56
N SER A 68 -15.27 -1.79 21.93
CA SER A 68 -14.56 -0.61 21.46
C SER A 68 -15.31 0.08 20.32
N VAL A 69 -15.49 1.40 20.44
CA VAL A 69 -16.06 2.21 19.36
C VAL A 69 -14.99 2.49 18.30
N LEU A 70 -15.13 1.87 17.14
CA LEU A 70 -14.20 2.03 16.02
C LEU A 70 -14.41 3.38 15.31
N GLY A 71 -15.66 3.84 15.22
CA GLY A 71 -16.00 5.11 14.63
C GLY A 71 -17.48 5.40 14.59
N VAL A 72 -17.83 6.66 14.29
CA VAL A 72 -19.20 7.08 14.04
C VAL A 72 -19.35 7.36 12.55
N VAL A 73 -20.28 6.66 11.90
CA VAL A 73 -20.50 6.67 10.46
C VAL A 73 -21.92 7.09 10.13
N GLY A 74 -22.15 7.49 8.88
CA GLY A 74 -23.54 7.76 8.42
C GLY A 74 -24.37 6.47 8.36
N ASP A 75 -25.69 6.59 8.46
CA ASP A 75 -26.64 5.46 8.46
C ASP A 75 -26.63 4.62 7.16
N ARG A 76 -26.12 5.19 6.06
CA ARG A 76 -25.91 4.47 4.78
C ARG A 76 -24.64 3.62 4.74
N TYR A 77 -23.80 3.72 5.76
CA TYR A 77 -22.58 2.90 5.82
C TYR A 77 -22.93 1.43 6.04
N LYS A 78 -22.41 0.56 5.18
CA LYS A 78 -22.54 -0.89 5.32
C LYS A 78 -21.21 -1.46 5.79
N VAL A 79 -21.24 -2.21 6.87
CA VAL A 79 -20.07 -2.88 7.41
C VAL A 79 -19.63 -4.00 6.47
N VAL A 80 -18.34 -4.02 6.15
CA VAL A 80 -17.67 -5.20 5.59
C VAL A 80 -16.95 -5.89 6.74
N GLN A 81 -17.37 -7.08 7.09
CA GLN A 81 -16.76 -7.86 8.17
C GLN A 81 -15.35 -8.33 7.77
N ASN A 82 -14.47 -8.48 8.75
CA ASN A 82 -13.11 -8.97 8.52
C ASN A 82 -13.13 -10.33 7.81
N ARG A 83 -14.01 -11.23 8.23
CA ARG A 83 -14.17 -12.55 7.61
C ARG A 83 -14.60 -12.48 6.15
N ASP A 84 -15.44 -11.52 5.78
CA ASP A 84 -15.88 -11.34 4.39
C ASP A 84 -14.72 -10.87 3.51
N ALA A 85 -13.85 -9.99 4.05
CA ALA A 85 -12.64 -9.55 3.39
C ALA A 85 -11.68 -10.70 3.08
N PHE A 86 -11.45 -11.58 4.05
CA PHE A 86 -10.57 -12.74 3.87
C PHE A 86 -11.15 -13.76 2.90
N LYS A 87 -12.43 -14.10 3.01
CA LYS A 87 -13.12 -14.97 2.04
C LYS A 87 -13.11 -14.42 0.63
N PHE A 88 -13.26 -13.11 0.50
CA PHE A 88 -13.14 -12.43 -0.77
C PHE A 88 -11.76 -12.65 -1.39
N THR A 89 -10.71 -12.51 -0.60
CA THR A 89 -9.33 -12.73 -1.06
C THR A 89 -9.10 -14.19 -1.48
N ASP A 90 -9.60 -15.17 -0.73
CA ASP A 90 -9.55 -16.59 -1.13
C ASP A 90 -10.21 -16.83 -2.49
N GLY A 91 -11.36 -16.20 -2.73
CA GLY A 91 -12.08 -16.32 -3.98
C GLY A 91 -11.38 -15.69 -5.19
N LEU A 92 -10.41 -14.78 -4.93
CA LEU A 92 -9.66 -14.09 -5.97
C LEU A 92 -8.47 -14.89 -6.49
N ILE A 93 -7.76 -15.56 -5.61
CA ILE A 93 -6.43 -16.07 -5.88
C ILE A 93 -6.45 -17.60 -6.08
N GLY A 94 -7.59 -18.24 -5.82
CA GLY A 94 -7.70 -19.71 -5.92
C GLY A 94 -7.01 -20.44 -4.76
N GLY A 95 -6.85 -21.77 -4.88
CA GLY A 95 -6.40 -22.63 -3.77
C GLY A 95 -4.93 -22.49 -3.35
N ASP A 96 -4.12 -21.71 -4.07
CA ASP A 96 -2.69 -21.48 -3.80
C ASP A 96 -2.39 -20.12 -3.12
N VAL A 97 -3.40 -19.47 -2.55
CA VAL A 97 -3.21 -18.22 -1.79
C VAL A 97 -2.35 -18.47 -0.59
N ARG A 98 -1.31 -17.63 -0.44
CA ARG A 98 -0.48 -17.60 0.75
C ARG A 98 -0.56 -16.22 1.37
N TYR A 99 -1.12 -16.15 2.57
CA TYR A 99 -1.18 -14.89 3.32
C TYR A 99 0.19 -14.59 3.90
N GLU A 100 0.70 -13.41 3.61
CA GLU A 100 2.03 -12.97 4.04
C GLU A 100 1.96 -12.11 5.29
N THR A 101 1.06 -11.13 5.32
CA THR A 101 0.79 -10.31 6.51
C THR A 101 -0.69 -9.97 6.60
N ALA A 102 -1.18 -9.84 7.81
CA ALA A 102 -2.51 -9.28 8.09
C ALA A 102 -2.51 -8.61 9.45
N GLY A 103 -3.38 -7.64 9.66
CA GLY A 103 -3.46 -6.99 10.96
C GLY A 103 -4.41 -5.79 11.01
N SER A 104 -4.39 -5.11 12.15
CA SER A 104 -5.17 -3.89 12.40
C SER A 104 -4.29 -2.70 12.75
N LEU A 105 -4.77 -1.53 12.36
CA LEU A 105 -4.19 -0.22 12.64
C LEU A 105 -5.18 0.63 13.44
N ARG A 106 -4.65 1.58 14.22
CA ARG A 106 -5.45 2.58 14.91
C ARG A 106 -6.54 1.96 15.79
N ASP A 107 -6.16 0.99 16.63
CA ASP A 107 -7.06 0.29 17.53
C ASP A 107 -8.25 -0.38 16.81
N GLY A 108 -7.95 -1.12 15.75
CA GLY A 108 -8.93 -1.85 14.95
C GLY A 108 -9.72 -1.02 13.93
N LYS A 109 -9.51 0.29 13.85
CA LYS A 109 -10.25 1.16 12.92
C LYS A 109 -9.99 0.89 11.46
N GLN A 110 -8.81 0.35 11.14
CA GLN A 110 -8.44 -0.07 9.81
C GLN A 110 -7.76 -1.43 9.85
N ILE A 111 -8.14 -2.31 8.93
CA ILE A 111 -7.50 -3.61 8.75
C ILE A 111 -6.79 -3.66 7.40
N TRP A 112 -5.77 -4.51 7.32
CA TRP A 112 -5.13 -4.87 6.05
C TRP A 112 -4.91 -6.38 5.98
N LEU A 113 -4.77 -6.85 4.76
CA LEU A 113 -4.43 -8.21 4.40
C LEU A 113 -3.51 -8.17 3.18
N LEU A 114 -2.40 -8.85 3.26
CA LEU A 114 -1.44 -9.01 2.17
C LEU A 114 -1.36 -10.49 1.82
N ALA A 115 -1.74 -10.83 0.60
CA ALA A 115 -1.64 -12.18 0.06
C ALA A 115 -0.53 -12.24 -0.99
N LYS A 116 0.32 -13.25 -0.92
CA LYS A 116 1.39 -13.50 -1.88
C LYS A 116 0.82 -14.17 -3.12
N LEU A 117 1.19 -13.66 -4.28
CA LEU A 117 0.90 -14.23 -5.59
C LEU A 117 2.10 -15.03 -6.12
N PRO A 118 1.95 -15.82 -7.19
CA PRO A 118 3.06 -16.50 -7.82
C PRO A 118 4.18 -15.54 -8.24
N GLU A 119 5.43 -15.98 -8.06
CA GLU A 119 6.61 -15.20 -8.44
C GLU A 119 6.61 -14.90 -9.94
N GLN A 120 7.03 -13.69 -10.29
CA GLN A 120 7.17 -13.20 -11.66
C GLN A 120 8.62 -12.73 -11.91
N GLN A 121 9.09 -12.84 -13.15
CA GLN A 121 10.38 -12.30 -13.56
C GLN A 121 10.16 -10.89 -14.14
N ILE A 122 10.76 -9.87 -13.53
CA ILE A 122 10.65 -8.47 -13.97
C ILE A 122 12.05 -7.89 -14.13
N ALA A 123 12.42 -7.51 -15.35
CA ALA A 123 13.75 -7.02 -15.70
C ALA A 123 14.88 -7.96 -15.21
N GLY A 124 14.64 -9.29 -15.27
CA GLY A 124 15.57 -10.31 -14.80
C GLY A 124 15.70 -10.43 -13.28
N ASP A 125 14.85 -9.74 -12.50
CA ASP A 125 14.68 -9.94 -11.06
C ASP A 125 13.48 -10.83 -10.79
N ALA A 126 13.62 -11.75 -9.84
CA ALA A 126 12.48 -12.43 -9.25
C ALA A 126 11.70 -11.43 -8.39
N VAL A 127 10.44 -11.23 -8.76
CA VAL A 127 9.52 -10.33 -8.03
C VAL A 127 8.38 -11.15 -7.46
N GLU A 128 8.14 -10.99 -6.19
CA GLU A 128 6.99 -11.56 -5.51
C GLU A 128 5.86 -10.54 -5.50
N PRO A 129 4.83 -10.67 -6.35
CA PRO A 129 3.70 -9.77 -6.32
C PRO A 129 2.78 -10.11 -5.14
N TYR A 130 2.17 -9.07 -4.60
CA TYR A 130 1.21 -9.20 -3.51
C TYR A 130 -0.11 -8.53 -3.87
N LEU A 131 -1.19 -9.15 -3.42
CA LEU A 131 -2.49 -8.52 -3.36
C LEU A 131 -2.67 -7.92 -1.97
N CYS A 132 -2.87 -6.61 -1.91
CA CYS A 132 -3.15 -5.92 -0.67
C CYS A 132 -4.61 -5.50 -0.61
N PHE A 133 -5.30 -5.94 0.42
CA PHE A 133 -6.66 -5.55 0.76
C PHE A 133 -6.64 -4.65 2.00
N THR A 134 -7.43 -3.57 2.01
CA THR A 134 -7.66 -2.79 3.22
C THR A 134 -9.13 -2.41 3.36
N ASN A 135 -9.55 -2.29 4.61
CA ASN A 135 -10.89 -1.85 4.99
C ASN A 135 -10.82 -0.93 6.21
N ALA A 136 -11.63 0.13 6.25
CA ALA A 136 -11.70 1.04 7.38
C ALA A 136 -13.10 1.02 8.01
N HIS A 137 -13.17 0.66 9.28
CA HIS A 137 -14.41 0.58 10.06
C HIS A 137 -14.87 1.94 10.63
N ASP A 138 -14.00 2.95 10.59
CA ASP A 138 -14.27 4.31 11.10
C ASP A 138 -14.82 5.26 10.04
N GLY A 139 -15.02 4.78 8.81
CA GLY A 139 -15.49 5.59 7.69
C GLY A 139 -14.43 6.50 7.07
N SER A 140 -13.17 6.46 7.54
CA SER A 140 -12.07 7.29 7.01
C SER A 140 -11.65 6.92 5.60
N SER A 141 -11.85 5.67 5.20
CA SER A 141 -11.64 5.20 3.83
C SER A 141 -12.63 4.09 3.46
N GLY A 142 -12.76 3.85 2.15
CA GLY A 142 -13.51 2.69 1.63
C GLY A 142 -12.67 1.42 1.67
N VAL A 143 -13.29 0.33 1.20
CA VAL A 143 -12.57 -0.90 0.84
C VAL A 143 -11.63 -0.59 -0.31
N ARG A 144 -10.40 -1.06 -0.23
CA ARG A 144 -9.39 -0.94 -1.30
C ARG A 144 -8.71 -2.28 -1.53
N VAL A 145 -8.49 -2.57 -2.79
CA VAL A 145 -7.68 -3.71 -3.23
C VAL A 145 -6.66 -3.19 -4.20
N CYS A 146 -5.40 -3.47 -3.99
CA CYS A 146 -4.35 -3.12 -4.93
C CYS A 146 -3.33 -4.24 -5.06
N MET A 147 -2.68 -4.28 -6.22
CA MET A 147 -1.52 -5.13 -6.43
C MET A 147 -0.25 -4.32 -6.21
N THR A 148 0.70 -4.94 -5.52
CA THR A 148 2.00 -4.34 -5.25
C THR A 148 3.10 -5.37 -5.50
N PRO A 149 4.00 -5.12 -6.46
CA PRO A 149 5.18 -5.96 -6.62
C PRO A 149 6.20 -5.60 -5.55
N VAL A 150 6.74 -6.62 -4.87
CA VAL A 150 7.85 -6.48 -3.93
C VAL A 150 9.05 -7.23 -4.48
N ARG A 151 10.16 -6.54 -4.62
CA ARG A 151 11.43 -7.12 -5.03
C ARG A 151 12.06 -7.89 -3.87
N VAL A 152 12.52 -9.14 -4.11
CA VAL A 152 13.05 -10.05 -3.07
C VAL A 152 14.30 -9.51 -2.39
N VAL A 153 15.08 -8.68 -3.07
CA VAL A 153 16.39 -8.17 -2.60
C VAL A 153 16.26 -6.87 -1.81
N CYS A 154 15.24 -6.09 -2.07
CA CYS A 154 14.90 -4.91 -1.28
C CYS A 154 13.39 -4.82 -1.17
N ASN A 155 12.86 -4.52 0.00
CA ASN A 155 11.41 -4.37 0.24
C ASN A 155 10.83 -3.12 -0.45
N ASN A 156 11.34 -2.79 -1.65
CA ASN A 156 10.86 -1.65 -2.42
C ASN A 156 9.50 -1.97 -2.99
N THR A 157 8.53 -1.21 -2.57
CA THR A 157 7.19 -1.27 -3.15
C THR A 157 7.14 -0.40 -4.40
N LEU A 158 7.12 -1.02 -5.57
CA LEU A 158 6.96 -0.31 -6.82
C LEU A 158 5.49 -0.04 -7.12
N ASN A 159 5.09 1.19 -6.95
CA ASN A 159 3.86 1.71 -7.51
C ASN A 159 4.16 2.35 -8.87
N VAL A 160 4.38 1.54 -9.89
CA VAL A 160 4.60 2.06 -11.24
C VAL A 160 3.28 2.52 -11.84
N ALA A 161 3.22 3.78 -12.27
CA ALA A 161 2.08 4.33 -12.99
C ALA A 161 2.01 3.77 -14.41
N LEU A 162 1.39 2.63 -14.58
CA LEU A 162 0.95 2.19 -15.89
C LEU A 162 -0.35 2.93 -16.20
N ALA A 163 -0.29 3.83 -17.15
CA ALA A 163 -1.39 4.73 -17.51
C ALA A 163 -2.72 4.01 -17.88
N THR A 164 -2.69 2.71 -18.08
CA THR A 164 -3.82 1.90 -18.52
C THR A 164 -4.30 0.85 -17.51
N ALA A 165 -3.50 0.50 -16.48
CA ALA A 165 -3.87 -0.52 -15.52
C ALA A 165 -4.51 0.10 -14.28
N LYS A 166 -5.73 -0.29 -13.96
CA LYS A 166 -6.38 0.04 -12.68
C LYS A 166 -5.69 -0.75 -11.58
N ARG A 167 -4.63 -0.18 -10.99
CA ARG A 167 -3.85 -0.80 -9.90
C ARG A 167 -4.60 -0.87 -8.59
N THR A 168 -5.52 0.02 -8.39
CA THR A 168 -6.28 0.12 -7.17
C THR A 168 -7.75 0.09 -7.52
N TRP A 169 -8.41 -0.94 -7.06
CA TRP A 169 -9.86 -0.93 -7.00
C TRP A 169 -10.28 -0.38 -5.64
N SER A 170 -11.23 0.53 -5.63
CA SER A 170 -11.72 1.10 -4.39
C SER A 170 -13.23 1.30 -4.42
N MET A 171 -13.85 1.17 -3.27
CA MET A 171 -15.28 1.26 -3.10
C MET A 171 -15.64 1.88 -1.77
N ARG A 172 -16.68 2.70 -1.76
CA ARG A 172 -17.28 3.21 -0.53
C ARG A 172 -18.17 2.15 0.10
N HIS A 173 -18.33 2.20 1.41
CA HIS A 173 -19.28 1.39 2.17
C HIS A 173 -20.72 1.80 1.90
N THR A 174 -21.32 1.26 0.84
CA THR A 174 -22.69 1.53 0.41
C THR A 174 -23.52 0.25 0.38
N GLU A 175 -24.78 0.31 0.00
CA GLU A 175 -25.66 -0.87 -0.04
C GLU A 175 -25.16 -1.98 -0.97
N ASN A 176 -24.44 -1.63 -2.04
CA ASN A 176 -23.93 -2.57 -3.04
C ASN A 176 -22.52 -3.08 -2.75
N VAL A 177 -22.03 -2.95 -1.51
CA VAL A 177 -20.65 -3.33 -1.19
C VAL A 177 -20.33 -4.78 -1.54
N HIS A 178 -21.22 -5.71 -1.21
CA HIS A 178 -21.01 -7.14 -1.48
C HIS A 178 -21.09 -7.49 -2.97
N GLU A 179 -21.98 -6.87 -3.73
CA GLU A 179 -22.04 -7.04 -5.20
C GLU A 179 -20.79 -6.51 -5.88
N ARG A 180 -20.30 -5.35 -5.45
CA ARG A 180 -19.09 -4.75 -6.00
C ARG A 180 -17.80 -5.44 -5.60
N LEU A 181 -17.80 -6.21 -4.52
CA LEU A 181 -16.69 -7.13 -4.23
C LEU A 181 -16.54 -8.20 -5.32
N ASN A 182 -17.64 -8.65 -5.92
CA ASN A 182 -17.58 -9.53 -7.09
C ASN A 182 -17.00 -8.84 -8.33
N GLU A 183 -17.29 -7.53 -8.54
CA GLU A 183 -16.63 -6.75 -9.60
C GLU A 183 -15.12 -6.61 -9.38
N ALA A 184 -14.68 -6.51 -8.13
CA ALA A 184 -13.26 -6.51 -7.79
C ALA A 184 -12.59 -7.83 -8.18
N ARG A 185 -13.31 -8.96 -8.08
CA ARG A 185 -12.85 -10.25 -8.57
C ARG A 185 -12.53 -10.21 -10.07
N ASP A 186 -13.42 -9.66 -10.87
CA ASP A 186 -13.22 -9.53 -12.33
C ASP A 186 -12.05 -8.57 -12.67
N CYS A 187 -11.84 -7.54 -11.82
CA CYS A 187 -10.68 -6.66 -11.95
C CYS A 187 -9.35 -7.35 -11.64
N LEU A 188 -9.36 -8.35 -10.78
CA LEU A 188 -8.16 -9.05 -10.31
C LEU A 188 -7.81 -10.25 -11.17
N PHE A 189 -8.75 -10.84 -11.93
CA PHE A 189 -8.41 -11.76 -13.02
C PHE A 189 -7.53 -11.12 -14.10
N ARG A 190 -7.47 -9.77 -14.15
CA ARG A 190 -6.48 -9.01 -14.92
C ARG A 190 -5.16 -8.79 -14.16
N ALA A 191 -4.95 -9.53 -13.08
CA ALA A 191 -3.72 -9.45 -12.31
C ALA A 191 -2.52 -9.96 -13.11
N GLU A 192 -2.71 -11.03 -13.87
CA GLU A 192 -1.71 -11.54 -14.80
C GLU A 192 -1.40 -10.49 -15.86
N ASP A 193 -2.40 -9.92 -16.51
CA ASP A 193 -2.22 -8.83 -17.48
C ASP A 193 -1.46 -7.63 -16.88
N TYR A 194 -1.72 -7.32 -15.61
CA TYR A 194 -1.00 -6.24 -14.91
C TYR A 194 0.47 -6.59 -14.70
N MET A 195 0.77 -7.80 -14.25
CA MET A 195 2.13 -8.23 -13.99
C MET A 195 2.92 -8.38 -15.29
N ASP A 196 2.29 -8.87 -16.34
CA ASP A 196 2.88 -8.93 -17.68
C ASP A 196 3.16 -7.51 -18.22
N GLY A 197 2.22 -6.59 -18.06
CA GLY A 197 2.40 -5.18 -18.40
C GLY A 197 3.52 -4.51 -17.60
N LEU A 198 3.65 -4.84 -16.31
CA LEU A 198 4.74 -4.36 -15.46
C LEU A 198 6.09 -4.92 -15.90
N ALA A 199 6.16 -6.22 -16.22
CA ALA A 199 7.38 -6.86 -16.71
C ALA A 199 7.84 -6.22 -18.02
N GLN A 200 6.93 -6.05 -18.98
CA GLN A 200 7.21 -5.36 -20.25
C GLN A 200 7.71 -3.92 -20.03
N TYR A 201 7.04 -3.17 -19.14
CA TYR A 201 7.45 -1.80 -18.82
C TYR A 201 8.84 -1.77 -18.15
N ALA A 202 9.11 -2.66 -17.22
CA ALA A 202 10.40 -2.77 -16.54
C ALA A 202 11.52 -3.12 -17.52
N ASP A 203 11.27 -4.06 -18.43
CA ASP A 203 12.21 -4.42 -19.50
C ASP A 203 12.49 -3.24 -20.45
N MET A 204 11.46 -2.51 -20.86
CA MET A 204 11.61 -1.29 -21.64
C MET A 204 12.43 -0.24 -20.90
N ALA A 205 12.15 -0.02 -19.62
CA ALA A 205 12.87 0.93 -18.79
C ALA A 205 14.32 0.50 -18.49
N ALA A 206 14.57 -0.79 -18.34
CA ALA A 206 15.92 -1.35 -18.15
C ALA A 206 16.77 -1.24 -19.42
N ASN A 207 16.14 -1.26 -20.60
CA ASN A 207 16.81 -1.09 -21.89
C ASN A 207 16.96 0.38 -22.31
N LYS A 208 16.25 1.31 -21.63
CA LYS A 208 16.35 2.74 -21.93
C LYS A 208 17.50 3.35 -21.13
N THR A 209 18.57 3.73 -21.85
CA THR A 209 19.73 4.42 -21.26
C THR A 209 19.35 5.84 -20.87
N ILE A 210 19.77 6.27 -19.68
CA ILE A 210 19.70 7.65 -19.19
C ILE A 210 21.07 8.04 -18.68
N GLN A 211 21.61 9.15 -19.19
CA GLN A 211 22.89 9.69 -18.76
C GLN A 211 22.75 10.42 -17.41
N ASP A 212 23.85 10.51 -16.67
CA ASP A 212 23.85 11.17 -15.34
C ASP A 212 23.38 12.64 -15.41
N ASP A 213 23.64 13.34 -16.52
CA ASP A 213 23.15 14.70 -16.72
C ASP A 213 21.64 14.77 -16.94
N GLU A 214 21.07 13.81 -17.70
CA GLU A 214 19.62 13.68 -17.88
C GLU A 214 18.92 13.38 -16.54
N ILE A 215 19.52 12.57 -15.69
CA ILE A 215 19.01 12.31 -14.35
C ILE A 215 18.93 13.60 -13.53
N ARG A 216 19.98 14.45 -13.61
CA ARG A 216 20.00 15.75 -12.93
C ARG A 216 18.90 16.70 -13.45
N GLU A 217 18.67 16.71 -14.77
CA GLU A 217 17.58 17.48 -15.36
C GLU A 217 16.21 16.99 -14.91
N ILE A 218 15.99 15.69 -14.89
CA ILE A 218 14.78 15.06 -14.37
C ILE A 218 14.56 15.42 -12.88
N LEU A 219 15.60 15.38 -12.05
CA LEU A 219 15.51 15.80 -10.64
C LEU A 219 15.17 17.29 -10.50
N ASN A 220 15.68 18.14 -11.38
CA ASN A 220 15.32 19.55 -11.40
C ASN A 220 13.85 19.77 -11.80
N GLU A 221 13.33 18.96 -12.72
CA GLU A 221 11.89 19.01 -13.11
C GLU A 221 10.99 18.43 -12.00
N LEU A 222 11.45 17.41 -11.26
CA LEU A 222 10.72 16.84 -10.12
C LEU A 222 10.69 17.77 -8.90
N PHE A 223 11.82 18.46 -8.65
CA PHE A 223 12.04 19.33 -7.51
C PHE A 223 12.46 20.72 -7.98
N PRO A 224 11.54 21.49 -8.59
CA PRO A 224 11.87 22.78 -9.18
C PRO A 224 12.24 23.82 -8.12
N VAL A 225 13.32 24.56 -8.38
CA VAL A 225 13.70 25.75 -7.63
C VAL A 225 13.36 26.98 -8.47
N THR A 226 12.58 27.89 -7.90
CA THR A 226 12.15 29.13 -8.54
C THR A 226 12.66 30.34 -7.75
N ASP A 227 12.52 31.52 -8.29
CA ASP A 227 12.86 32.78 -7.59
C ASP A 227 12.08 33.00 -6.29
N LYS A 228 10.95 32.31 -6.13
CA LYS A 228 10.10 32.32 -4.92
C LYS A 228 10.50 31.30 -3.87
N THR A 229 11.41 30.38 -4.20
CA THR A 229 11.86 29.32 -3.30
C THR A 229 12.79 29.90 -2.24
N SER A 230 12.44 29.75 -0.97
CA SER A 230 13.27 30.22 0.14
C SER A 230 14.58 29.41 0.24
N GLU A 231 15.62 30.02 0.85
CA GLU A 231 16.92 29.36 1.07
C GLU A 231 16.79 28.06 1.88
N ARG A 232 15.86 28.02 2.83
CA ARG A 232 15.58 26.82 3.61
C ARG A 232 14.97 25.70 2.76
N GLU A 233 14.07 26.05 1.85
CA GLU A 233 13.47 25.09 0.91
C GLU A 233 14.49 24.58 -0.10
N LYS A 234 15.37 25.48 -0.62
CA LYS A 234 16.48 25.09 -1.48
C LYS A 234 17.37 24.04 -0.81
N ALA A 235 17.83 24.31 0.41
CA ALA A 235 18.64 23.36 1.18
C ALA A 235 17.94 22.03 1.43
N THR A 236 16.61 22.04 1.58
CA THR A 236 15.82 20.80 1.70
C THR A 236 15.76 20.03 0.38
N ILE A 237 15.55 20.74 -0.74
CA ILE A 237 15.53 20.15 -2.08
C ILE A 237 16.90 19.53 -2.41
N ASP A 238 18.00 20.26 -2.15
CA ASP A 238 19.36 19.76 -2.39
C ASP A 238 19.61 18.47 -1.60
N LYS A 239 19.22 18.45 -0.33
CA LYS A 239 19.31 17.23 0.48
C LYS A 239 18.51 16.05 -0.07
N ILE A 240 17.31 16.28 -0.59
CA ILE A 240 16.49 15.24 -1.23
C ILE A 240 17.18 14.71 -2.48
N LYS A 241 17.77 15.59 -3.29
CA LYS A 241 18.53 15.18 -4.49
C LYS A 241 19.75 14.37 -4.13
N ASP A 242 20.48 14.75 -3.07
CA ASP A 242 21.64 13.99 -2.57
C ASP A 242 21.21 12.60 -2.07
N GLU A 243 20.12 12.52 -1.31
CA GLU A 243 19.55 11.24 -0.86
C GLU A 243 19.12 10.35 -2.05
N PHE A 244 18.51 10.94 -3.09
CA PHE A 244 18.21 10.21 -4.32
C PHE A 244 19.49 9.63 -4.96
N MET A 245 20.56 10.41 -5.05
CA MET A 245 21.81 9.94 -5.61
C MET A 245 22.42 8.79 -4.78
N ILE A 246 22.27 8.83 -3.46
CA ILE A 246 22.67 7.70 -2.59
C ILE A 246 21.88 6.43 -2.96
N CYS A 247 20.56 6.53 -3.11
CA CYS A 247 19.72 5.41 -3.54
C CYS A 247 20.10 4.94 -4.96
N TYR A 248 20.37 5.86 -5.88
CA TYR A 248 20.74 5.54 -7.27
C TYR A 248 22.08 4.82 -7.41
N PHE A 249 23.02 5.08 -6.49
CA PHE A 249 24.31 4.41 -6.43
C PHE A 249 24.34 3.21 -5.49
N ALA A 250 23.19 2.83 -4.92
CA ALA A 250 23.09 1.70 -4.01
C ALA A 250 23.54 0.37 -4.69
N PRO A 251 24.19 -0.54 -3.94
CA PRO A 251 24.75 -1.77 -4.51
C PRO A 251 23.71 -2.70 -5.14
N ASP A 252 22.50 -2.73 -4.60
CA ASP A 252 21.42 -3.64 -4.99
C ASP A 252 20.82 -3.29 -6.38
N ILE A 253 20.87 -2.01 -6.79
CA ILE A 253 20.43 -1.59 -8.13
C ILE A 253 21.56 -1.33 -9.11
N ARG A 254 22.80 -1.70 -8.76
CA ARG A 254 24.01 -1.42 -9.56
C ARG A 254 23.90 -1.84 -11.03
N ARG A 255 23.26 -2.98 -11.31
CA ARG A 255 23.08 -3.50 -12.67
C ARG A 255 22.15 -2.64 -13.55
N PHE A 256 21.30 -1.82 -12.94
CA PHE A 256 20.38 -0.92 -13.64
C PHE A 256 20.86 0.51 -13.68
N ARG A 257 22.04 0.78 -13.18
CA ARG A 257 22.63 2.11 -13.24
C ARG A 257 22.81 2.55 -14.70
N GLY A 258 22.49 3.78 -14.98
CA GLY A 258 22.49 4.32 -16.35
C GLY A 258 21.26 3.93 -17.16
N THR A 259 20.19 3.47 -16.50
CA THR A 259 18.91 3.15 -17.15
C THR A 259 17.73 3.84 -16.47
N ALA A 260 16.62 3.97 -17.21
CA ALA A 260 15.36 4.48 -16.66
C ALA A 260 14.87 3.62 -15.49
N TRP A 261 15.04 2.30 -15.54
CA TRP A 261 14.68 1.39 -14.47
C TRP A 261 15.47 1.64 -13.18
N GLY A 262 16.76 1.93 -13.29
CA GLY A 262 17.60 2.31 -12.15
C GLY A 262 17.12 3.59 -11.48
N ALA A 263 16.76 4.61 -12.26
CA ALA A 263 16.24 5.87 -11.73
C ALA A 263 14.86 5.69 -11.05
N ILE A 264 13.98 4.84 -11.61
CA ILE A 264 12.66 4.50 -11.03
C ILE A 264 12.84 3.74 -9.71
N ASN A 265 13.79 2.80 -9.63
CA ASN A 265 14.09 2.11 -8.39
C ASN A 265 14.64 3.06 -7.33
N ALA A 266 15.54 3.95 -7.68
CA ALA A 266 16.11 4.94 -6.75
C ALA A 266 15.06 5.86 -6.14
N ILE A 267 14.11 6.38 -6.95
CA ILE A 267 13.03 7.21 -6.40
C ILE A 267 12.07 6.38 -5.54
N SER A 268 11.84 5.12 -5.88
CA SER A 268 11.04 4.20 -5.06
C SER A 268 11.68 4.00 -3.68
N ASP A 269 12.98 3.75 -3.65
CA ASP A 269 13.74 3.60 -2.41
C ASP A 269 13.70 4.90 -1.56
N LEU A 270 13.96 6.03 -2.18
CA LEU A 270 13.87 7.35 -1.54
C LEU A 270 12.52 7.57 -0.85
N VAL A 271 11.39 7.28 -1.51
CA VAL A 271 10.05 7.59 -0.98
C VAL A 271 9.55 6.55 0.03
N THR A 272 10.12 5.36 0.05
CA THR A 272 9.71 4.27 0.94
C THR A 272 10.61 4.09 2.16
N HIS A 273 11.92 4.25 2.02
CA HIS A 273 12.90 3.93 3.06
C HIS A 273 13.67 5.13 3.60
N SER A 274 13.77 6.23 2.85
CA SER A 274 14.42 7.44 3.37
C SER A 274 13.67 8.02 4.54
N MET A 275 14.40 8.37 5.59
CA MET A 275 13.81 9.06 6.74
C MET A 275 13.20 10.39 6.32
N PRO A 276 11.99 10.74 6.82
CA PRO A 276 11.40 12.04 6.53
C PRO A 276 12.25 13.16 7.14
N HIS A 277 12.37 14.26 6.42
CA HIS A 277 13.05 15.46 6.94
C HIS A 277 12.37 16.03 8.20
N ARG A 278 11.11 15.64 8.43
CA ARG A 278 10.35 15.95 9.63
C ARG A 278 9.66 14.67 10.13
N ASN A 279 10.14 14.16 11.27
CA ASN A 279 9.52 13.02 11.92
C ASN A 279 8.16 13.43 12.52
N THR A 280 7.07 12.94 11.96
CA THR A 280 5.71 13.16 12.46
C THR A 280 5.19 11.91 13.15
N LYS A 281 4.25 12.06 14.11
CA LYS A 281 3.63 10.91 14.80
C LYS A 281 2.92 9.96 13.84
N THR A 282 2.54 10.42 12.66
CA THR A 282 1.79 9.68 11.62
C THR A 282 2.67 9.24 10.45
N TYR A 283 3.99 9.30 10.57
CA TYR A 283 4.91 9.00 9.45
C TYR A 283 4.65 7.64 8.82
N GLN A 284 4.51 6.61 9.63
CA GLN A 284 4.33 5.24 9.16
C GLN A 284 2.95 5.02 8.54
N GLU A 285 1.91 5.64 9.09
CA GLU A 285 0.58 5.65 8.49
C GLU A 285 0.58 6.37 7.14
N ASN A 286 1.30 7.49 7.04
CA ASN A 286 1.47 8.21 5.79
C ASN A 286 2.25 7.38 4.76
N THR A 287 3.26 6.64 5.17
CA THR A 287 4.01 5.72 4.29
C THR A 287 3.10 4.60 3.80
N TRP A 288 2.30 3.99 4.69
CA TRP A 288 1.29 3.02 4.33
C TRP A 288 0.29 3.57 3.30
N ASN A 289 -0.26 4.75 3.55
CA ASN A 289 -1.20 5.40 2.63
C ASN A 289 -0.58 5.68 1.27
N LYS A 290 0.72 6.04 1.21
CA LYS A 290 1.46 6.22 -0.05
C LYS A 290 1.58 4.91 -0.84
N VAL A 291 1.91 3.81 -0.15
CA VAL A 291 1.97 2.48 -0.77
C VAL A 291 0.60 2.12 -1.39
N MET A 292 -0.47 2.36 -0.65
CA MET A 292 -1.84 2.00 -1.07
C MET A 292 -2.41 2.89 -2.17
N SER A 293 -2.02 4.16 -2.22
CA SER A 293 -2.61 5.16 -3.13
C SER A 293 -1.73 5.49 -4.35
N GLY A 294 -0.50 4.97 -4.40
CA GLY A 294 0.53 5.40 -5.32
C GLY A 294 1.27 6.64 -4.81
N HIS A 295 2.45 6.90 -5.34
CA HIS A 295 3.27 8.04 -4.96
C HIS A 295 3.52 8.96 -6.16
N VAL A 296 3.06 10.19 -6.07
CA VAL A 296 3.13 11.18 -7.16
C VAL A 296 4.55 11.35 -7.71
N LEU A 297 5.58 11.33 -6.84
CA LEU A 297 6.97 11.47 -7.30
C LEU A 297 7.43 10.25 -8.10
N LEU A 298 7.00 9.05 -7.72
CA LEU A 298 7.32 7.83 -8.44
C LEU A 298 6.67 7.84 -9.83
N ASP A 299 5.39 8.21 -9.90
CA ASP A 299 4.65 8.28 -11.15
C ASP A 299 5.24 9.34 -12.10
N ARG A 300 5.64 10.50 -11.55
CA ARG A 300 6.30 11.55 -12.33
C ARG A 300 7.69 11.14 -12.79
N MET A 301 8.49 10.51 -11.94
CA MET A 301 9.81 9.99 -12.32
C MET A 301 9.68 9.00 -13.47
N ALA A 302 8.77 8.00 -13.33
CA ALA A 302 8.51 7.03 -14.38
C ALA A 302 8.12 7.69 -15.71
N ALA A 303 7.23 8.68 -15.66
CA ALA A 303 6.82 9.42 -16.86
C ALA A 303 7.96 10.23 -17.48
N LEU A 304 8.83 10.86 -16.68
CA LEU A 304 9.97 11.64 -17.18
C LEU A 304 11.06 10.76 -17.76
N CYS A 305 11.39 9.66 -17.09
CA CYS A 305 12.38 8.70 -17.58
C CYS A 305 11.97 8.02 -18.89
N MET A 306 10.67 7.93 -19.19
CA MET A 306 10.16 7.25 -20.37
C MET A 306 9.80 8.19 -21.54
N LYS A 307 9.97 9.51 -21.37
CA LYS A 307 9.92 10.47 -22.50
C LYS A 307 11.11 10.27 -23.43
#